data_a21101b8fa07385c12ab8ef604da9507
#
_entry.id   a21101b8fa07385c12ab8ef604da9507
#
_cell.length_a   1.000
_cell.length_b   1.000
_cell.length_c   1.000
_cell.angle_alpha   90.00
_cell.angle_beta   90.00
_cell.angle_gamma   90.00
#
_symmetry.space_group_name_H-M   'P 1'
#
loop_
_entity.id
_entity.type
_entity.pdbx_description
1 polymer ?
#
loop_
_entity_poly.entity_id
_entity_poly.type
_entity_poly.pdbx_seq_one_letter_code
_entity_poly.pdbx_strand_id
1 'polypeptide(L)'
;LYEEVKDLLDEDEVVTAKDYEIETGSVFDVKSDYTGLEIKDDNKVKVTFEEAKNDKDEDFTTDHVDTYKAVYYVEPVNQEHPKYQISRKLIVRDKETEVQTEAAGSEAVTESETAGSEQQTEEAEDSEADSEITDIDADEFDDLVEQAQNQDTYDEESGLELHDVLEQAGDEGVDLDAMEEGEIATFEAVSAYSARSTQQVTIEKGPLYRYADYNLGTYLTEPYYISYGSVRATAYCVQPAKPGPGNYTITKIGDNQALAKVCYYGTDAAGSESFFANKHTDFSEGKRFIIIHMAASYANGSSDAFYGTNATGEALAKELYNYCVNKPEIPDVAMSFSKPDVKAYVDGNVQRTENIQFNASSQQKITMDLPKGVKLHNVSTGNVSAAGASVTIGGGTTFYLSAPLTQTKDVNATFSAKMKGSITKDYSAYKLTTNASVQDLAFVFGEGVADEKYVSLKVSWIEQATIEIVKKDDTADVNLAGAVFGVYSDEACTKLITQMPATDKNGKSSVTIIKTQDTVYLKEITAPQGYVVNATATNVKLVASKTSAVTVENKEQLAELTIYKEGQVLTGAEVSENGTVFQYENRRQKNA
;
A
#
# COMPACT_ATOMS: atom_id res chain seq x y z
N LEU A 1 5.17 -2.48 21.52
CA LEU A 1 5.76 -2.73 22.87
C LEU A 1 7.26 -3.02 22.78
N TYR A 2 7.73 -3.88 21.86
CA TYR A 2 9.16 -4.14 21.68
C TYR A 2 9.93 -2.86 21.29
N GLU A 3 9.47 -2.12 20.30
CA GLU A 3 10.10 -0.87 19.85
C GLU A 3 10.20 0.22 20.92
N GLU A 4 9.34 0.18 21.93
CA GLU A 4 9.34 1.14 23.04
C GLU A 4 10.39 0.81 24.11
N VAL A 5 10.86 -0.43 24.15
CA VAL A 5 11.75 -0.92 25.22
C VAL A 5 13.09 -1.46 24.70
N LYS A 6 13.27 -1.63 23.39
CA LYS A 6 14.48 -2.23 22.80
C LYS A 6 15.79 -1.57 23.23
N ASP A 7 15.78 -0.25 23.41
CA ASP A 7 16.96 0.52 23.83
C ASP A 7 17.29 0.37 25.33
N LEU A 8 16.42 -0.33 26.08
CA LEU A 8 16.58 -0.61 27.50
C LEU A 8 17.01 -2.05 27.78
N LEU A 9 17.07 -2.90 26.75
CA LEU A 9 17.38 -4.33 26.85
C LEU A 9 18.86 -4.57 26.53
N ASP A 10 19.47 -5.52 27.22
CA ASP A 10 20.78 -6.05 26.83
C ASP A 10 20.62 -6.94 25.59
N GLU A 11 21.65 -7.07 24.77
CA GLU A 11 21.60 -7.89 23.54
C GLU A 11 21.15 -9.34 23.77
N ASP A 12 21.53 -9.92 24.93
CA ASP A 12 21.16 -11.29 25.31
C ASP A 12 19.69 -11.43 25.79
N GLU A 13 19.01 -10.30 25.97
CA GLU A 13 17.59 -10.25 26.39
C GLU A 13 16.64 -10.00 25.22
N VAL A 14 17.19 -9.75 24.03
CA VAL A 14 16.44 -9.57 22.81
C VAL A 14 16.05 -10.94 22.22
N VAL A 15 14.76 -11.16 22.06
CA VAL A 15 14.20 -12.32 21.35
C VAL A 15 13.62 -11.85 20.04
N THR A 16 14.04 -12.44 18.93
CA THR A 16 13.44 -12.18 17.61
C THR A 16 12.54 -13.35 17.19
N ALA A 17 11.48 -13.05 16.45
CA ALA A 17 10.49 -14.03 16.02
C ALA A 17 10.47 -14.07 14.49
N LYS A 18 10.62 -15.28 13.92
CA LYS A 18 10.45 -15.54 12.49
C LYS A 18 9.15 -16.30 12.27
N ASP A 19 8.49 -16.02 11.17
CA ASP A 19 7.32 -16.76 10.74
C ASP A 19 7.66 -18.24 10.55
N TYR A 20 6.71 -19.11 10.78
CA TYR A 20 6.95 -20.55 10.79
C TYR A 20 5.87 -21.29 10.02
N GLU A 21 6.28 -22.11 9.04
CA GLU A 21 5.39 -22.92 8.23
C GLU A 21 5.15 -24.30 8.87
N ILE A 22 3.91 -24.74 8.84
CA ILE A 22 3.43 -25.96 9.47
C ILE A 22 2.60 -26.75 8.46
N GLU A 23 2.86 -28.03 8.27
CA GLU A 23 2.02 -28.87 7.41
C GLU A 23 0.66 -29.17 8.05
N THR A 24 -0.41 -29.17 7.25
CA THR A 24 -1.74 -29.58 7.71
C THR A 24 -1.72 -30.97 8.33
N GLY A 25 -2.37 -31.11 9.49
CA GLY A 25 -2.45 -32.36 10.25
C GLY A 25 -1.16 -32.74 11.00
N SER A 26 -0.12 -31.87 11.01
CA SER A 26 1.08 -32.09 11.81
C SER A 26 0.82 -31.83 13.30
N VAL A 27 1.63 -32.45 14.17
CA VAL A 27 1.56 -32.18 15.60
C VAL A 27 2.48 -31.01 15.92
N PHE A 28 1.88 -29.86 16.19
CA PHE A 28 2.58 -28.64 16.60
C PHE A 28 1.89 -28.03 17.83
N ASP A 29 2.60 -27.99 18.96
CA ASP A 29 2.08 -27.38 20.18
C ASP A 29 2.58 -25.93 20.28
N VAL A 30 1.79 -24.99 19.84
CA VAL A 30 2.09 -23.54 19.82
C VAL A 30 2.49 -22.98 21.20
N LYS A 31 2.13 -23.66 22.30
CA LYS A 31 2.41 -23.20 23.67
C LYS A 31 3.80 -23.60 24.16
N SER A 32 4.36 -24.64 23.61
CA SER A 32 5.66 -25.20 24.06
C SER A 32 6.69 -25.32 22.94
N ASP A 33 6.26 -25.27 21.66
CA ASP A 33 7.16 -25.30 20.52
C ASP A 33 7.54 -23.87 20.09
N TYR A 34 8.74 -23.46 20.44
CA TYR A 34 9.30 -22.14 20.13
C TYR A 34 10.18 -22.15 18.88
N THR A 35 10.08 -23.16 18.01
CA THR A 35 10.78 -23.18 16.72
C THR A 35 10.46 -21.92 15.92
N GLY A 36 11.50 -21.21 15.46
CA GLY A 36 11.37 -19.91 14.80
C GLY A 36 11.46 -18.70 15.74
N LEU A 37 11.59 -18.91 17.07
CA LEU A 37 12.03 -17.86 17.98
C LEU A 37 13.55 -17.96 18.16
N GLU A 38 14.25 -16.87 17.90
CA GLU A 38 15.70 -16.77 18.15
C GLU A 38 15.94 -16.18 19.52
N ILE A 39 16.43 -17.02 20.44
CA ILE A 39 16.78 -16.66 21.81
C ILE A 39 18.30 -16.80 21.93
N LYS A 40 19.01 -15.67 22.10
CA LYS A 40 20.48 -15.69 22.22
C LYS A 40 20.96 -16.40 23.50
N ASP A 41 20.29 -16.17 24.62
CA ASP A 41 20.56 -16.83 25.90
C ASP A 41 19.24 -17.12 26.63
N ASP A 42 18.84 -18.38 26.68
CA ASP A 42 17.62 -18.84 27.34
C ASP A 42 17.64 -18.72 28.87
N ASN A 43 18.81 -18.47 29.47
CA ASN A 43 18.92 -18.17 30.91
C ASN A 43 18.69 -16.68 31.21
N LYS A 44 18.67 -15.82 30.20
CA LYS A 44 18.48 -14.36 30.33
C LYS A 44 17.05 -13.91 30.12
N VAL A 45 16.26 -14.71 29.43
CA VAL A 45 14.87 -14.37 29.11
C VAL A 45 13.94 -15.56 29.39
N LYS A 46 12.72 -15.23 29.79
CA LYS A 46 11.61 -16.18 29.90
C LYS A 46 10.55 -15.82 28.87
N VAL A 47 10.33 -16.74 27.92
CA VAL A 47 9.28 -16.59 26.92
C VAL A 47 8.02 -17.30 27.39
N THR A 48 6.86 -16.65 27.25
CA THR A 48 5.55 -17.21 27.63
C THR A 48 4.58 -16.97 26.48
N PHE A 49 3.96 -18.02 25.98
CA PHE A 49 2.89 -17.94 25.00
C PHE A 49 1.66 -17.21 25.55
N GLU A 50 1.07 -16.32 24.79
CA GLU A 50 -0.15 -15.60 25.14
C GLU A 50 -1.35 -16.15 24.35
N GLU A 51 -1.33 -16.00 23.02
CA GLU A 51 -2.39 -16.47 22.14
C GLU A 51 -1.85 -16.75 20.72
N ALA A 52 -2.62 -17.50 19.93
CA ALA A 52 -2.44 -17.60 18.49
C ALA A 52 -3.80 -17.68 17.82
N LYS A 53 -4.13 -16.70 17.02
CA LYS A 53 -5.44 -16.53 16.40
C LYS A 53 -5.32 -16.13 14.93
N ASN A 54 -6.28 -16.60 14.13
CA ASN A 54 -6.43 -16.14 12.75
C ASN A 54 -7.22 -14.81 12.66
N ASP A 55 -7.41 -14.29 11.48
CA ASP A 55 -8.12 -13.03 11.24
C ASP A 55 -9.61 -13.06 11.61
N LYS A 56 -10.16 -14.27 11.84
CA LYS A 56 -11.55 -14.48 12.29
C LYS A 56 -11.67 -14.65 13.81
N ASP A 57 -10.59 -14.42 14.56
CA ASP A 57 -10.50 -14.63 16.01
C ASP A 57 -10.65 -16.10 16.45
N GLU A 58 -10.33 -17.05 15.54
CA GLU A 58 -10.35 -18.48 15.82
C GLU A 58 -8.98 -18.93 16.35
N ASP A 59 -9.00 -19.87 17.31
CA ASP A 59 -7.79 -20.39 17.94
C ASP A 59 -6.97 -21.25 16.96
N PHE A 60 -5.66 -21.29 17.15
CA PHE A 60 -4.72 -22.03 16.33
C PHE A 60 -5.06 -23.54 16.24
N THR A 61 -5.08 -24.05 15.01
CA THR A 61 -5.16 -25.48 14.67
C THR A 61 -4.34 -25.78 13.42
N THR A 62 -3.89 -27.02 13.30
CA THR A 62 -3.21 -27.53 12.09
C THR A 62 -4.14 -28.30 11.17
N ASP A 63 -5.45 -28.37 11.45
CA ASP A 63 -6.40 -29.22 10.73
C ASP A 63 -6.75 -28.72 9.32
N HIS A 64 -6.49 -27.47 9.03
CA HIS A 64 -6.75 -26.85 7.72
C HIS A 64 -5.73 -25.75 7.43
N VAL A 65 -5.60 -25.39 6.17
CA VAL A 65 -4.73 -24.28 5.71
C VAL A 65 -5.27 -22.97 6.26
N ASP A 66 -4.45 -22.26 7.02
CA ASP A 66 -4.76 -20.93 7.55
C ASP A 66 -3.48 -20.25 8.07
N THR A 67 -3.56 -18.96 8.36
CA THR A 67 -2.49 -18.17 8.95
C THR A 67 -2.93 -17.61 10.29
N TYR A 68 -2.10 -17.81 11.31
CA TYR A 68 -2.38 -17.41 12.69
C TYR A 68 -1.30 -16.48 13.18
N LYS A 69 -1.68 -15.39 13.86
CA LYS A 69 -0.76 -14.53 14.58
C LYS A 69 -0.54 -15.09 15.99
N ALA A 70 0.65 -15.62 16.26
CA ALA A 70 1.05 -16.06 17.59
C ALA A 70 1.75 -14.92 18.34
N VAL A 71 1.33 -14.67 19.58
CA VAL A 71 1.84 -13.62 20.45
C VAL A 71 2.52 -14.22 21.67
N TYR A 72 3.68 -13.69 22.03
CA TYR A 72 4.48 -14.14 23.16
C TYR A 72 4.90 -12.96 24.03
N TYR A 73 4.92 -13.16 25.35
CA TYR A 73 5.56 -12.27 26.30
C TYR A 73 6.99 -12.72 26.56
N VAL A 74 7.92 -11.77 26.48
CA VAL A 74 9.31 -11.96 26.85
C VAL A 74 9.57 -11.19 28.13
N GLU A 75 10.09 -11.89 29.13
CA GLU A 75 10.42 -11.35 30.45
C GLU A 75 11.93 -11.53 30.70
N PRO A 76 12.74 -10.43 30.72
CA PRO A 76 14.12 -10.49 31.14
C PRO A 76 14.24 -11.01 32.59
N VAL A 77 15.18 -11.92 32.83
CA VAL A 77 15.33 -12.58 34.14
C VAL A 77 15.86 -11.63 35.20
N ASN A 78 16.60 -10.59 34.79
CA ASN A 78 17.22 -9.64 35.72
C ASN A 78 16.21 -8.68 36.40
N GLN A 79 14.93 -8.66 36.01
CA GLN A 79 13.86 -7.81 36.56
C GLN A 79 14.11 -6.30 36.57
N GLU A 80 15.28 -5.83 36.11
CA GLU A 80 15.60 -4.41 35.97
C GLU A 80 15.13 -3.86 34.64
N HIS A 81 14.91 -4.76 33.65
CA HIS A 81 14.48 -4.41 32.31
C HIS A 81 13.00 -4.75 32.09
N PRO A 82 12.31 -3.99 31.24
CA PRO A 82 10.87 -4.14 31.04
C PRO A 82 10.53 -5.41 30.26
N LYS A 83 9.36 -5.98 30.57
CA LYS A 83 8.74 -7.03 29.74
C LYS A 83 8.28 -6.43 28.42
N TYR A 84 8.34 -7.25 27.38
CA TYR A 84 7.86 -6.85 26.06
C TYR A 84 7.12 -7.99 25.34
N GLN A 85 6.40 -7.65 24.27
CA GLN A 85 5.66 -8.58 23.44
C GLN A 85 6.34 -8.72 22.08
N ILE A 86 6.40 -9.94 21.57
CA ILE A 86 6.77 -10.26 20.19
C ILE A 86 5.65 -11.06 19.55
N SER A 87 5.56 -11.03 18.23
CA SER A 87 4.61 -11.83 17.49
C SER A 87 5.24 -12.38 16.21
N ARG A 88 4.69 -13.51 15.71
CA ARG A 88 5.04 -14.12 14.42
C ARG A 88 3.81 -14.72 13.77
N LYS A 89 3.88 -14.97 12.48
CA LYS A 89 2.86 -15.75 11.77
C LYS A 89 3.18 -17.25 11.88
N LEU A 90 2.16 -18.06 12.10
CA LEU A 90 2.17 -19.51 11.96
C LEU A 90 1.33 -19.84 10.74
N ILE A 91 1.95 -20.33 9.68
CA ILE A 91 1.32 -20.54 8.37
C ILE A 91 1.10 -22.05 8.20
N VAL A 92 -0.15 -22.49 8.24
CA VAL A 92 -0.52 -23.89 8.01
C VAL A 92 -0.76 -24.07 6.52
N ARG A 93 0.04 -24.93 5.86
CA ARG A 93 -0.03 -25.22 4.42
C ARG A 93 -0.39 -26.67 4.16
N ASP A 94 -0.96 -26.94 2.99
CA ASP A 94 -1.20 -28.31 2.56
C ASP A 94 0.10 -29.11 2.45
N LYS A 95 0.02 -30.38 2.85
CA LYS A 95 1.13 -31.30 2.69
C LYS A 95 1.44 -31.50 1.21
N GLU A 96 2.66 -31.15 0.77
CA GLU A 96 3.09 -31.41 -0.61
C GLU A 96 3.01 -32.92 -0.92
N THR A 97 2.16 -33.28 -1.88
CA THR A 97 2.10 -34.64 -2.39
C THR A 97 3.29 -34.81 -3.35
N GLU A 98 4.32 -35.56 -2.95
CA GLU A 98 5.39 -35.97 -3.85
C GLU A 98 4.78 -36.67 -5.07
N VAL A 99 4.77 -36.00 -6.22
CA VAL A 99 4.48 -36.62 -7.51
C VAL A 99 5.72 -37.38 -7.92
N GLN A 100 5.71 -38.69 -7.66
CA GLN A 100 6.68 -39.61 -8.27
C GLN A 100 6.48 -39.58 -9.79
N THR A 101 7.40 -38.94 -10.50
CA THR A 101 7.54 -39.09 -11.96
C THR A 101 8.19 -40.42 -12.25
N GLU A 102 7.37 -41.42 -12.56
CA GLU A 102 7.84 -42.64 -13.23
C GLU A 102 8.20 -42.29 -14.68
N ALA A 103 9.42 -42.59 -15.03
CA ALA A 103 9.95 -42.51 -16.39
C ALA A 103 9.49 -43.72 -17.23
N ALA A 104 8.84 -43.48 -18.35
CA ALA A 104 8.74 -44.41 -19.47
C ALA A 104 8.65 -43.57 -20.76
N GLY A 105 9.65 -43.51 -21.62
CA GLY A 105 10.02 -44.47 -22.64
C GLY A 105 9.44 -44.03 -23.98
N SER A 106 10.31 -43.40 -24.79
CA SER A 106 10.42 -43.36 -26.26
C SER A 106 9.20 -43.69 -27.13
N GLU A 107 8.91 -42.83 -28.11
CA GLU A 107 9.12 -43.14 -29.54
C GLU A 107 8.87 -41.92 -30.42
N ALA A 108 9.72 -41.77 -31.42
CA ALA A 108 9.73 -40.75 -32.42
C ALA A 108 8.81 -41.10 -33.60
N VAL A 109 8.22 -40.13 -34.27
CA VAL A 109 7.98 -40.14 -35.74
C VAL A 109 7.91 -38.72 -36.29
N THR A 110 8.77 -38.47 -37.17
CA THR A 110 9.08 -37.58 -38.26
C THR A 110 7.97 -36.88 -39.07
N GLU A 111 8.41 -35.69 -39.57
CA GLU A 111 8.11 -35.07 -40.91
C GLU A 111 6.75 -34.40 -41.12
N SER A 112 6.61 -33.23 -41.72
CA SER A 112 7.36 -32.60 -42.85
C SER A 112 6.93 -31.14 -43.04
N GLU A 113 7.87 -30.40 -43.60
CA GLU A 113 7.86 -29.10 -44.28
C GLU A 113 6.55 -28.57 -44.89
N THR A 114 6.35 -27.26 -44.83
CA THR A 114 6.38 -26.43 -46.07
C THR A 114 6.49 -24.92 -45.75
N ALA A 115 7.32 -24.28 -46.56
CA ALA A 115 7.66 -22.86 -46.56
C ALA A 115 6.51 -21.96 -47.10
N GLY A 116 6.49 -20.71 -46.63
CA GLY A 116 5.73 -19.64 -47.25
C GLY A 116 6.20 -18.29 -46.71
N SER A 117 7.09 -17.64 -47.51
CA SER A 117 7.56 -16.29 -47.32
C SER A 117 6.46 -15.27 -47.63
N GLU A 118 6.23 -14.29 -46.76
CA GLU A 118 5.78 -12.95 -47.19
C GLU A 118 6.33 -11.88 -46.24
N GLN A 119 7.02 -10.91 -46.85
CA GLN A 119 7.47 -9.67 -46.23
C GLN A 119 6.28 -8.80 -45.90
N GLN A 120 6.25 -8.26 -44.70
CA GLN A 120 5.49 -7.04 -44.38
C GLN A 120 6.33 -6.08 -43.56
N THR A 121 6.35 -4.89 -44.06
CA THR A 121 6.85 -3.60 -43.65
C THR A 121 6.74 -3.31 -42.15
N GLU A 122 7.86 -2.82 -41.60
CA GLU A 122 7.94 -2.16 -40.30
C GLU A 122 7.13 -0.86 -40.31
N GLU A 123 6.05 -0.83 -39.58
CA GLU A 123 5.50 0.39 -39.00
C GLU A 123 5.89 0.41 -37.51
N ALA A 124 6.56 1.48 -37.11
CA ALA A 124 6.90 1.73 -35.72
C ALA A 124 5.63 2.03 -34.95
N GLU A 125 5.12 1.05 -34.21
CA GLU A 125 4.10 1.30 -33.19
C GLU A 125 4.75 1.88 -31.92
N ASP A 126 4.27 3.07 -31.59
CA ASP A 126 4.45 3.75 -30.33
C ASP A 126 3.93 2.83 -29.21
N SER A 127 4.82 2.28 -28.38
CA SER A 127 4.42 1.42 -27.27
C SER A 127 3.81 2.27 -26.16
N GLU A 128 2.50 2.47 -26.21
CA GLU A 128 1.73 2.82 -25.03
C GLU A 128 1.92 1.69 -24.00
N ALA A 129 2.45 2.05 -22.85
CA ALA A 129 2.60 1.12 -21.72
C ALA A 129 1.20 0.69 -21.26
N ASP A 130 0.84 -0.53 -21.61
CA ASP A 130 -0.41 -1.16 -21.19
C ASP A 130 -0.35 -1.36 -19.66
N SER A 131 -1.10 -0.55 -18.92
CA SER A 131 -1.26 -0.73 -17.48
C SER A 131 -2.31 -1.80 -17.25
N GLU A 132 -1.89 -3.04 -17.02
CA GLU A 132 -2.81 -4.08 -16.56
C GLU A 132 -3.36 -3.70 -15.19
N ILE A 133 -4.63 -3.32 -15.15
CA ILE A 133 -5.38 -3.19 -13.90
C ILE A 133 -6.12 -4.51 -13.71
N THR A 134 -5.66 -5.24 -12.73
CA THR A 134 -6.37 -6.41 -12.23
C THR A 134 -7.14 -6.00 -10.98
N ASP A 135 -8.41 -6.37 -10.89
CA ASP A 135 -9.14 -6.38 -9.62
C ASP A 135 -8.40 -7.37 -8.72
N ILE A 136 -7.78 -6.84 -7.68
CA ILE A 136 -7.02 -7.62 -6.70
C ILE A 136 -8.01 -8.08 -5.64
N ASP A 137 -7.99 -9.36 -5.25
CA ASP A 137 -8.77 -9.79 -4.09
C ASP A 137 -8.19 -9.21 -2.78
N ALA A 138 -8.93 -9.34 -1.69
CA ALA A 138 -8.56 -8.69 -0.43
C ALA A 138 -7.26 -9.25 0.15
N ASP A 139 -7.01 -10.54 -0.06
CA ASP A 139 -5.85 -11.25 0.50
C ASP A 139 -4.58 -10.89 -0.29
N GLU A 140 -4.65 -10.88 -1.63
CA GLU A 140 -3.56 -10.42 -2.50
C GLU A 140 -3.24 -8.92 -2.27
N PHE A 141 -4.26 -8.11 -1.90
CA PHE A 141 -4.05 -6.71 -1.58
C PHE A 141 -3.29 -6.50 -0.27
N ASP A 142 -3.61 -7.27 0.77
CA ASP A 142 -2.95 -7.14 2.07
C ASP A 142 -1.46 -7.55 1.97
N ASP A 143 -1.14 -8.59 1.19
CA ASP A 143 0.25 -8.95 0.85
C ASP A 143 0.99 -7.83 0.09
N LEU A 144 0.30 -7.15 -0.83
CA LEU A 144 0.89 -6.04 -1.61
C LEU A 144 1.05 -4.76 -0.79
N VAL A 145 0.17 -4.51 0.18
CA VAL A 145 0.32 -3.39 1.14
C VAL A 145 1.51 -3.66 2.05
N GLU A 146 1.68 -4.89 2.51
CA GLU A 146 2.84 -5.30 3.31
C GLU A 146 4.13 -5.17 2.50
N GLN A 147 4.18 -5.62 1.26
CA GLN A 147 5.31 -5.42 0.35
C GLN A 147 5.58 -3.92 0.07
N ALA A 148 4.55 -3.11 -0.10
CA ALA A 148 4.71 -1.67 -0.34
C ALA A 148 5.16 -0.91 0.93
N GLN A 149 4.80 -1.38 2.10
CA GLN A 149 5.25 -0.82 3.39
C GLN A 149 6.65 -1.30 3.77
N ASN A 150 7.04 -2.48 3.30
CA ASN A 150 8.33 -3.13 3.52
C ASN A 150 9.28 -2.99 2.32
N GLN A 151 9.19 -1.91 1.54
CA GLN A 151 10.12 -1.65 0.43
C GLN A 151 11.59 -1.47 0.88
N ASP A 152 11.86 -1.46 2.18
CA ASP A 152 13.18 -1.67 2.76
C ASP A 152 13.48 -3.16 3.06
N THR A 153 12.55 -4.09 2.81
CA THR A 153 12.79 -5.52 3.01
C THR A 153 13.27 -6.17 1.72
N TYR A 154 14.45 -6.67 1.78
CA TYR A 154 15.11 -7.60 0.88
C TYR A 154 14.15 -8.61 0.26
N ASP A 155 14.13 -8.66 -1.07
CA ASP A 155 13.71 -9.84 -1.80
C ASP A 155 14.77 -10.93 -1.56
N GLU A 156 14.43 -12.03 -0.90
CA GLU A 156 15.36 -13.11 -0.55
C GLU A 156 16.00 -13.81 -1.77
N GLU A 157 15.50 -13.54 -2.98
CA GLU A 157 16.09 -14.01 -4.24
C GLU A 157 17.03 -12.99 -4.91
N SER A 158 16.99 -11.71 -4.54
CA SER A 158 17.93 -10.72 -5.01
C SER A 158 19.24 -10.86 -4.24
N GLY A 159 20.36 -10.96 -4.92
CA GLY A 159 21.69 -10.98 -4.30
C GLY A 159 21.92 -9.74 -3.42
N LEU A 160 23.02 -9.72 -2.68
CA LEU A 160 23.42 -8.57 -1.85
C LEU A 160 23.36 -7.28 -2.68
N GLU A 161 22.81 -6.22 -2.10
CA GLU A 161 22.90 -4.88 -2.71
C GLU A 161 24.37 -4.45 -2.81
N LEU A 162 24.69 -3.61 -3.78
CA LEU A 162 26.03 -3.05 -3.95
C LEU A 162 26.55 -2.41 -2.63
N HIS A 163 25.65 -1.80 -1.84
CA HIS A 163 25.99 -1.20 -0.56
C HIS A 163 26.65 -2.22 0.39
N ASP A 164 26.02 -3.38 0.59
CA ASP A 164 26.52 -4.40 1.52
C ASP A 164 27.84 -5.01 1.07
N VAL A 165 27.99 -5.21 -0.23
CA VAL A 165 29.24 -5.73 -0.80
C VAL A 165 30.39 -4.74 -0.62
N LEU A 166 30.13 -3.45 -0.82
CA LEU A 166 31.13 -2.40 -0.63
C LEU A 166 31.42 -2.13 0.85
N GLU A 167 30.45 -2.29 1.76
CA GLU A 167 30.68 -2.21 3.19
C GLU A 167 31.62 -3.31 3.64
N GLN A 168 31.37 -4.56 3.26
CA GLN A 168 32.27 -5.69 3.55
C GLN A 168 33.68 -5.47 2.96
N ALA A 169 33.76 -4.95 1.72
CA ALA A 169 35.05 -4.63 1.10
C ALA A 169 35.81 -3.54 1.86
N GLY A 170 35.12 -2.55 2.42
CA GLY A 170 35.71 -1.51 3.28
C GLY A 170 36.34 -2.08 4.55
N ASP A 171 35.71 -3.07 5.15
CA ASP A 171 36.21 -3.79 6.34
C ASP A 171 37.48 -4.60 6.03
N GLU A 172 37.68 -5.06 4.79
CA GLU A 172 38.91 -5.73 4.35
C GLU A 172 40.10 -4.80 4.20
N GLY A 173 39.88 -3.48 4.19
CA GLY A 173 40.94 -2.48 4.32
C GLY A 173 41.81 -2.26 3.08
N VAL A 174 41.16 -2.03 1.91
CA VAL A 174 41.86 -1.75 0.65
C VAL A 174 42.37 -0.33 0.58
N ASP A 175 43.68 -0.17 0.32
CA ASP A 175 44.30 1.13 0.06
C ASP A 175 44.22 1.45 -1.45
N LEU A 176 43.22 2.21 -1.84
CA LEU A 176 42.97 2.57 -3.24
C LEU A 176 44.07 3.49 -3.81
N ASP A 177 44.77 4.28 -2.97
CA ASP A 177 45.86 5.16 -3.43
C ASP A 177 47.08 4.36 -3.84
N ALA A 178 47.33 3.23 -3.17
CA ALA A 178 48.47 2.35 -3.45
C ALA A 178 48.32 1.54 -4.75
N MET A 179 47.12 1.49 -5.37
CA MET A 179 46.88 0.77 -6.60
C MET A 179 47.60 1.43 -7.78
N GLU A 180 48.11 0.62 -8.74
CA GLU A 180 48.64 1.11 -10.01
C GLU A 180 47.54 1.32 -11.05
N GLU A 181 47.81 2.13 -12.09
CA GLU A 181 46.87 2.36 -13.20
C GLU A 181 46.53 1.01 -13.89
N GLY A 182 45.22 0.72 -13.98
CA GLY A 182 44.73 -0.55 -14.54
C GLY A 182 44.71 -1.70 -13.54
N GLU A 183 45.14 -1.51 -12.31
CA GLU A 183 45.02 -2.51 -11.24
C GLU A 183 43.55 -2.66 -10.81
N ILE A 184 43.15 -3.91 -10.57
CA ILE A 184 41.78 -4.27 -10.17
C ILE A 184 41.81 -4.94 -8.80
N ALA A 185 41.19 -4.31 -7.81
CA ALA A 185 40.85 -4.95 -6.55
C ALA A 185 39.49 -5.65 -6.69
N THR A 186 39.43 -6.91 -6.24
CA THR A 186 38.22 -7.71 -6.30
C THR A 186 37.80 -8.10 -4.88
N PHE A 187 36.53 -7.90 -4.58
CA PHE A 187 35.94 -8.19 -3.27
C PHE A 187 34.82 -9.19 -3.45
N GLU A 188 34.74 -10.16 -2.55
CA GLU A 188 33.70 -11.16 -2.52
C GLU A 188 32.88 -10.99 -1.25
N ALA A 189 31.60 -10.70 -1.41
CA ALA A 189 30.65 -10.70 -0.30
C ALA A 189 29.85 -12.00 -0.28
N VAL A 190 29.70 -12.58 0.88
CA VAL A 190 28.90 -13.79 1.08
C VAL A 190 27.56 -13.35 1.66
N SER A 191 26.47 -13.64 0.93
CA SER A 191 25.14 -13.46 1.46
C SER A 191 24.94 -14.34 2.69
N ALA A 192 24.51 -13.78 3.81
CA ALA A 192 24.17 -14.54 5.00
C ALA A 192 22.99 -15.48 4.78
N TYR A 193 22.20 -15.26 3.71
CA TYR A 193 20.94 -15.95 3.42
C TYR A 193 21.01 -16.96 2.29
N SER A 194 21.98 -16.87 1.37
CA SER A 194 22.17 -17.90 0.35
C SER A 194 23.59 -18.45 0.38
N ALA A 195 23.77 -19.62 0.95
CA ALA A 195 25.05 -20.31 1.08
C ALA A 195 25.72 -20.68 -0.28
N ARG A 196 25.33 -20.05 -1.40
CA ARG A 196 25.78 -20.46 -2.75
C ARG A 196 26.01 -19.35 -3.77
N SER A 197 25.70 -18.09 -3.52
CA SER A 197 26.06 -17.01 -4.46
C SER A 197 27.04 -16.05 -3.80
N THR A 198 28.30 -16.18 -4.19
CA THR A 198 29.32 -15.17 -3.94
C THR A 198 29.06 -14.06 -4.94
N GLN A 199 28.78 -12.86 -4.48
CA GLN A 199 28.70 -11.68 -5.33
C GLN A 199 30.01 -10.92 -5.26
N GLN A 200 30.43 -10.41 -6.40
CA GLN A 200 31.74 -9.83 -6.59
C GLN A 200 31.62 -8.38 -7.03
N VAL A 201 32.26 -7.48 -6.30
CA VAL A 201 32.48 -6.09 -6.72
C VAL A 201 33.94 -5.90 -7.09
N THR A 202 34.22 -5.14 -8.13
CA THR A 202 35.58 -4.78 -8.50
C THR A 202 35.75 -3.28 -8.51
N ILE A 203 36.91 -2.82 -8.03
CA ILE A 203 37.36 -1.43 -8.12
C ILE A 203 38.63 -1.41 -8.95
N GLU A 204 38.59 -0.72 -10.10
CA GLU A 204 39.72 -0.55 -11.01
C GLU A 204 40.21 0.90 -10.93
N LYS A 205 41.50 1.11 -10.76
CA LYS A 205 42.13 2.42 -10.86
C LYS A 205 42.30 2.80 -12.33
N GLY A 206 41.73 3.92 -12.73
CA GLY A 206 41.76 4.38 -14.12
C GLY A 206 42.99 5.25 -14.47
N PRO A 207 43.02 5.81 -15.67
CA PRO A 207 44.15 6.59 -16.16
C PRO A 207 44.31 7.93 -15.46
N LEU A 208 45.55 8.36 -15.31
CA LEU A 208 45.88 9.66 -14.76
C LEU A 208 45.56 10.78 -15.76
N TYR A 209 44.68 11.68 -15.41
CA TYR A 209 44.33 12.87 -16.18
C TYR A 209 45.01 14.12 -15.62
N ARG A 210 45.71 14.85 -16.52
CA ARG A 210 46.39 16.10 -16.19
C ARG A 210 45.56 17.27 -16.65
N TYR A 211 45.22 18.21 -15.76
CA TYR A 211 44.44 19.40 -16.08
C TYR A 211 45.11 20.26 -17.18
N ALA A 212 46.45 20.28 -17.20
CA ALA A 212 47.22 21.02 -18.17
C ALA A 212 46.95 20.55 -19.62
N ASP A 213 46.72 19.25 -19.85
CA ASP A 213 46.47 18.68 -21.17
C ASP A 213 45.15 19.17 -21.78
N TYR A 214 44.26 19.67 -20.94
CA TYR A 214 42.94 20.18 -21.32
C TYR A 214 42.78 21.70 -21.12
N ASN A 215 43.86 22.39 -20.76
CA ASN A 215 43.85 23.83 -20.47
C ASN A 215 42.94 24.22 -19.28
N LEU A 216 42.83 23.35 -18.26
CA LEU A 216 41.94 23.51 -17.10
C LEU A 216 42.67 23.87 -15.80
N GLY A 217 44.02 23.79 -15.77
CA GLY A 217 44.82 24.06 -14.58
C GLY A 217 46.11 23.24 -14.51
N THR A 218 46.62 22.98 -13.31
CA THR A 218 47.90 22.28 -13.08
C THR A 218 47.75 21.02 -12.24
N TYR A 219 46.52 20.67 -11.81
CA TYR A 219 46.27 19.51 -10.95
C TYR A 219 46.24 18.21 -11.75
N LEU A 220 46.28 17.08 -11.02
CA LEU A 220 46.19 15.73 -11.52
C LEU A 220 45.02 15.02 -10.85
N THR A 221 44.31 14.16 -11.56
CA THR A 221 43.21 13.36 -11.00
C THR A 221 43.07 12.06 -11.77
N GLU A 222 42.49 11.06 -11.16
CA GLU A 222 42.25 9.73 -11.74
C GLU A 222 40.86 9.23 -11.37
N PRO A 223 40.16 8.50 -12.26
CA PRO A 223 38.92 7.82 -11.95
C PRO A 223 39.16 6.52 -11.19
N TYR A 224 38.18 6.12 -10.38
CA TYR A 224 38.02 4.76 -9.93
C TYR A 224 36.74 4.19 -10.55
N TYR A 225 36.84 3.00 -11.15
CA TYR A 225 35.71 2.37 -11.79
C TYR A 225 35.19 1.23 -10.90
N ILE A 226 33.97 1.35 -10.45
CA ILE A 226 33.31 0.38 -9.59
C ILE A 226 32.39 -0.46 -10.46
N SER A 227 32.63 -1.78 -10.51
CA SER A 227 31.78 -2.70 -11.28
C SER A 227 31.13 -3.73 -10.37
N TYR A 228 29.83 -3.94 -10.59
CA TYR A 228 29.01 -4.92 -9.90
C TYR A 228 27.99 -5.50 -10.86
N GLY A 229 27.95 -6.82 -11.00
CA GLY A 229 27.20 -7.46 -12.06
C GLY A 229 27.59 -6.96 -13.45
N SER A 230 26.63 -6.48 -14.23
CA SER A 230 26.86 -5.91 -15.56
C SER A 230 27.02 -4.38 -15.56
N VAL A 231 26.97 -3.74 -14.39
CA VAL A 231 27.00 -2.27 -14.27
C VAL A 231 28.38 -1.81 -13.86
N ARG A 232 28.86 -0.73 -14.48
CA ARG A 232 30.11 -0.06 -14.15
C ARG A 232 29.84 1.42 -13.91
N ALA A 233 30.25 1.93 -12.76
CA ALA A 233 30.16 3.34 -12.37
C ALA A 233 31.55 3.98 -12.30
N THR A 234 31.62 5.28 -12.56
CA THR A 234 32.82 6.08 -12.35
C THR A 234 32.73 6.84 -11.03
N ALA A 235 33.70 6.63 -10.15
CA ALA A 235 33.81 7.33 -8.89
C ALA A 235 34.81 8.50 -9.00
N TYR A 236 34.47 9.61 -8.36
CA TYR A 236 35.18 10.88 -8.39
C TYR A 236 35.68 11.23 -7.02
N CYS A 237 36.99 11.54 -6.90
CA CYS A 237 37.52 12.17 -5.69
C CYS A 237 36.84 13.52 -5.43
N VAL A 238 36.50 13.84 -4.17
CA VAL A 238 35.72 15.06 -3.87
C VAL A 238 36.42 16.05 -2.95
N GLN A 239 37.72 15.87 -2.67
CA GLN A 239 38.53 16.74 -1.81
C GLN A 239 39.97 16.87 -2.40
N PRO A 240 40.13 17.55 -3.54
CA PRO A 240 41.33 17.48 -4.38
C PRO A 240 42.64 17.89 -3.74
N ALA A 241 42.67 18.70 -2.67
CA ALA A 241 43.91 19.07 -1.98
C ALA A 241 44.42 18.01 -1.00
N LYS A 242 43.63 16.95 -0.74
CA LYS A 242 44.06 15.83 0.10
C LYS A 242 44.76 14.75 -0.73
N PRO A 243 45.60 13.88 -0.10
CA PRO A 243 46.08 12.65 -0.72
C PRO A 243 44.95 11.79 -1.26
N GLY A 244 45.28 10.86 -2.15
CA GLY A 244 44.33 9.91 -2.72
C GLY A 244 43.56 9.08 -1.67
N PRO A 245 42.48 8.39 -2.08
CA PRO A 245 41.65 7.65 -1.12
C PRO A 245 42.39 6.43 -0.57
N GLY A 246 42.43 6.31 0.76
CA GLY A 246 42.89 5.11 1.45
C GLY A 246 41.76 4.13 1.75
N ASN A 247 41.89 3.37 2.86
CA ASN A 247 40.82 2.54 3.38
C ASN A 247 39.54 3.34 3.60
N TYR A 248 38.39 2.75 3.25
CA TYR A 248 37.11 3.47 3.23
C TYR A 248 36.01 2.76 4.03
N THR A 249 35.01 3.57 4.41
CA THR A 249 33.68 3.09 4.79
C THR A 249 32.67 3.65 3.79
N ILE A 250 31.60 2.92 3.51
CA ILE A 250 30.61 3.37 2.56
C ILE A 250 29.44 4.08 3.25
N THR A 251 28.95 5.17 2.64
CA THR A 251 27.70 5.83 3.02
C THR A 251 26.94 6.22 1.78
N LYS A 252 25.60 6.10 1.81
CA LYS A 252 24.73 6.67 0.76
C LYS A 252 24.74 8.20 0.88
N ILE A 253 24.67 8.90 -0.25
CA ILE A 253 24.61 10.37 -0.29
C ILE A 253 23.16 10.85 -0.02
N GLY A 254 22.57 10.44 1.12
CA GLY A 254 21.15 10.74 1.41
C GLY A 254 20.82 12.22 1.47
N ASP A 255 21.63 12.99 2.17
CA ASP A 255 21.37 14.40 2.46
C ASP A 255 22.01 15.39 1.46
N ASN A 256 22.93 14.94 0.60
CA ASN A 256 23.58 15.77 -0.41
C ASN A 256 23.04 15.54 -1.81
N GLN A 257 21.82 16.04 -2.05
CA GLN A 257 21.15 15.95 -3.35
C GLN A 257 21.93 16.65 -4.47
N ALA A 258 22.68 17.70 -4.19
CA ALA A 258 23.50 18.38 -5.18
C ALA A 258 24.62 17.48 -5.70
N LEU A 259 25.30 16.73 -4.82
CA LEU A 259 26.34 15.78 -5.19
C LEU A 259 25.76 14.60 -5.97
N ALA A 260 24.64 14.03 -5.52
CA ALA A 260 23.93 12.95 -6.22
C ALA A 260 23.55 13.37 -7.66
N LYS A 261 22.97 14.55 -7.83
CA LYS A 261 22.60 15.09 -9.13
C LYS A 261 23.82 15.34 -10.04
N VAL A 262 24.93 15.83 -9.50
CA VAL A 262 26.17 16.01 -10.28
C VAL A 262 26.70 14.67 -10.74
N CYS A 263 26.75 13.65 -9.88
CA CYS A 263 27.20 12.31 -10.24
C CYS A 263 26.27 11.63 -11.27
N TYR A 264 24.98 11.96 -11.28
CA TYR A 264 24.00 11.38 -12.20
C TYR A 264 23.94 12.17 -13.53
N TYR A 265 23.59 13.46 -13.48
CA TYR A 265 23.39 14.28 -14.69
C TYR A 265 24.70 14.76 -15.32
N GLY A 266 25.80 14.73 -14.59
CA GLY A 266 27.14 14.98 -15.12
C GLY A 266 27.70 13.83 -15.95
N THR A 267 27.16 12.61 -15.77
CA THR A 267 27.63 11.38 -16.43
C THR A 267 26.63 10.89 -17.48
N ASP A 268 27.00 9.86 -18.22
CA ASP A 268 26.11 9.21 -19.20
C ASP A 268 24.98 8.40 -18.53
N ALA A 269 24.97 8.27 -17.19
CA ALA A 269 23.88 7.62 -16.44
C ALA A 269 22.52 8.28 -16.72
N ALA A 270 22.48 9.61 -16.90
CA ALA A 270 21.26 10.35 -17.24
C ALA A 270 20.90 10.30 -18.74
N GLY A 271 21.62 9.58 -19.57
CA GLY A 271 21.37 9.45 -21.00
C GLY A 271 21.24 10.81 -21.71
N SER A 272 20.12 11.03 -22.41
CA SER A 272 19.84 12.30 -23.11
C SER A 272 19.69 13.51 -22.19
N GLU A 273 19.47 13.31 -20.88
CA GLU A 273 19.37 14.37 -19.88
C GLU A 273 20.73 14.78 -19.31
N SER A 274 21.81 14.06 -19.66
CA SER A 274 23.15 14.38 -19.15
C SER A 274 23.64 15.73 -19.67
N PHE A 275 24.53 16.36 -18.88
CA PHE A 275 25.10 17.65 -19.24
C PHE A 275 25.83 17.61 -20.58
N PHE A 276 26.69 16.59 -20.77
CA PHE A 276 27.50 16.47 -21.99
C PHE A 276 26.74 15.93 -23.20
N ALA A 277 25.54 15.42 -23.05
CA ALA A 277 24.64 15.17 -24.18
C ALA A 277 23.99 16.45 -24.71
N ASN A 278 23.88 17.48 -23.87
CA ASN A 278 23.20 18.74 -24.19
C ASN A 278 24.15 19.92 -24.40
N LYS A 279 25.34 19.88 -23.75
CA LYS A 279 26.34 20.95 -23.79
C LYS A 279 27.74 20.35 -23.90
N HIS A 280 28.61 21.03 -24.62
CA HIS A 280 30.02 20.63 -24.77
C HIS A 280 30.18 19.16 -25.24
N THR A 281 29.34 18.76 -26.19
CA THR A 281 29.27 17.40 -26.73
C THR A 281 30.58 16.91 -27.36
N ASP A 282 31.46 17.85 -27.77
CA ASP A 282 32.76 17.64 -28.37
C ASP A 282 33.91 17.38 -27.36
N PHE A 283 33.63 17.52 -26.05
CA PHE A 283 34.66 17.30 -25.04
C PHE A 283 35.06 15.82 -24.97
N SER A 284 36.36 15.57 -24.93
CA SER A 284 36.93 14.24 -24.71
C SER A 284 36.59 13.71 -23.32
N GLU A 285 36.66 12.39 -23.14
CA GLU A 285 36.39 11.70 -21.88
C GLU A 285 37.17 12.31 -20.69
N GLY A 286 38.49 12.44 -20.83
CA GLY A 286 39.32 13.00 -19.76
C GLY A 286 38.95 14.46 -19.41
N LYS A 287 38.58 15.27 -20.41
CA LYS A 287 38.10 16.62 -20.13
C LYS A 287 36.76 16.64 -19.39
N ARG A 288 35.82 15.77 -19.79
CA ARG A 288 34.55 15.58 -19.10
C ARG A 288 34.77 15.13 -17.66
N PHE A 289 35.62 14.10 -17.48
CA PHE A 289 35.95 13.59 -16.16
C PHE A 289 36.48 14.67 -15.22
N ILE A 290 37.46 15.48 -15.66
CA ILE A 290 38.02 16.59 -14.86
C ILE A 290 36.94 17.60 -14.46
N ILE A 291 36.04 17.96 -15.38
CA ILE A 291 34.98 18.92 -15.10
C ILE A 291 33.97 18.34 -14.10
N ILE A 292 33.61 17.06 -14.22
CA ILE A 292 32.72 16.39 -13.25
C ILE A 292 33.39 16.31 -11.88
N HIS A 293 34.67 15.91 -11.83
CA HIS A 293 35.46 15.86 -10.60
C HIS A 293 35.44 17.20 -9.83
N MET A 294 35.69 18.32 -10.50
CA MET A 294 35.62 19.64 -9.88
C MET A 294 34.19 20.00 -9.43
N ALA A 295 33.19 19.70 -10.25
CA ALA A 295 31.78 19.96 -9.91
C ALA A 295 31.28 19.09 -8.76
N ALA A 296 31.70 17.82 -8.69
CA ALA A 296 31.41 16.91 -7.58
C ALA A 296 32.08 17.40 -6.28
N SER A 297 33.34 17.81 -6.35
CA SER A 297 34.04 18.42 -5.20
C SER A 297 33.32 19.69 -4.72
N TYR A 298 32.85 20.53 -5.63
CA TYR A 298 32.09 21.72 -5.29
C TYR A 298 30.72 21.38 -4.67
N ALA A 299 30.03 20.40 -5.23
CA ALA A 299 28.74 19.91 -4.71
C ALA A 299 28.89 19.21 -3.35
N ASN A 300 30.05 18.57 -3.08
CA ASN A 300 30.38 18.01 -1.78
C ASN A 300 30.58 19.08 -0.68
N GLY A 301 30.69 20.36 -1.08
CA GLY A 301 30.98 21.46 -0.16
C GLY A 301 32.47 21.57 0.21
N SER A 302 33.37 20.97 -0.58
CA SER A 302 34.80 21.00 -0.31
C SER A 302 35.36 22.42 -0.51
N SER A 303 36.05 22.96 0.47
CA SER A 303 36.67 24.30 0.41
C SER A 303 37.78 24.39 -0.63
N ASP A 304 38.34 23.26 -1.03
CA ASP A 304 39.40 23.06 -2.00
C ASP A 304 38.95 22.57 -3.37
N ALA A 305 37.61 22.60 -3.65
CA ALA A 305 36.98 22.05 -4.86
C ALA A 305 37.66 22.47 -6.18
N PHE A 306 38.29 23.64 -6.22
CA PHE A 306 39.00 24.17 -7.38
C PHE A 306 40.54 24.21 -7.19
N TYR A 307 41.08 23.35 -6.36
CA TYR A 307 42.52 23.25 -6.13
C TYR A 307 43.27 22.96 -7.44
N GLY A 308 44.25 23.76 -7.76
CA GLY A 308 45.05 23.67 -8.99
C GLY A 308 44.29 23.93 -10.28
N THR A 309 43.07 24.45 -10.23
CA THR A 309 42.22 24.79 -11.37
C THR A 309 42.43 26.23 -11.84
N ASN A 310 42.32 26.49 -13.13
CA ASN A 310 42.29 27.85 -13.68
C ASN A 310 40.83 28.38 -13.79
N ALA A 311 40.67 29.65 -14.11
CA ALA A 311 39.37 30.31 -14.24
C ALA A 311 38.43 29.65 -15.27
N THR A 312 38.98 29.03 -16.34
CA THR A 312 38.18 28.33 -17.34
C THR A 312 37.63 27.00 -16.78
N GLY A 313 38.46 26.24 -16.06
CA GLY A 313 38.04 25.02 -15.40
C GLY A 313 36.97 25.26 -14.34
N GLU A 314 37.18 26.27 -13.50
CA GLU A 314 36.21 26.69 -12.49
C GLU A 314 34.86 27.09 -13.10
N ALA A 315 34.87 27.88 -14.19
CA ALA A 315 33.66 28.30 -14.88
C ALA A 315 32.86 27.11 -15.45
N LEU A 316 33.56 26.15 -16.11
CA LEU A 316 32.92 24.95 -16.67
C LEU A 316 32.34 24.04 -15.58
N ALA A 317 33.07 23.84 -14.47
CA ALA A 317 32.56 23.04 -13.35
C ALA A 317 31.32 23.66 -12.68
N LYS A 318 31.32 24.98 -12.52
CA LYS A 318 30.13 25.71 -12.02
C LYS A 318 28.96 25.68 -13.02
N GLU A 319 29.22 25.70 -14.33
CA GLU A 319 28.20 25.55 -15.36
C GLU A 319 27.53 24.16 -15.25
N LEU A 320 28.33 23.09 -15.14
CA LEU A 320 27.85 21.72 -14.93
C LEU A 320 27.04 21.64 -13.64
N TYR A 321 27.59 22.11 -12.52
CA TYR A 321 26.90 22.12 -11.22
C TYR A 321 25.53 22.79 -11.32
N ASN A 322 25.47 24.01 -11.87
CA ASN A 322 24.21 24.75 -12.02
C ASN A 322 23.22 24.03 -12.93
N TYR A 323 23.69 23.32 -13.96
CA TYR A 323 22.82 22.49 -14.79
C TYR A 323 22.20 21.35 -13.97
N CYS A 324 23.02 20.62 -13.22
CA CYS A 324 22.60 19.42 -12.48
C CYS A 324 21.65 19.73 -11.32
N VAL A 325 21.94 20.76 -10.52
CA VAL A 325 21.11 21.07 -9.33
C VAL A 325 19.71 21.55 -9.66
N ASN A 326 19.52 22.09 -10.88
CA ASN A 326 18.20 22.50 -11.38
C ASN A 326 17.40 21.34 -12.02
N LYS A 327 17.97 20.15 -12.13
CA LYS A 327 17.28 18.95 -12.60
C LYS A 327 16.47 18.31 -11.48
N PRO A 328 15.48 17.44 -11.80
CA PRO A 328 14.80 16.60 -10.82
C PRO A 328 15.76 15.78 -9.96
N GLU A 329 15.25 15.16 -8.91
CA GLU A 329 15.99 14.14 -8.16
C GLU A 329 16.39 12.97 -9.06
N ILE A 330 17.43 12.24 -8.67
CA ILE A 330 17.83 11.03 -9.43
C ILE A 330 16.69 10.01 -9.41
N PRO A 331 16.53 9.19 -10.46
CA PRO A 331 15.46 8.20 -10.51
C PRO A 331 15.55 7.19 -9.36
N ASP A 332 14.44 7.00 -8.66
CA ASP A 332 14.26 6.05 -7.58
C ASP A 332 12.94 5.30 -7.84
N VAL A 333 12.97 3.98 -7.76
CA VAL A 333 11.82 3.11 -7.99
C VAL A 333 10.90 2.98 -6.80
N ALA A 334 11.33 3.38 -5.60
CA ALA A 334 10.53 3.30 -4.39
C ALA A 334 9.23 4.08 -4.53
N MET A 335 8.13 3.44 -4.15
CA MET A 335 6.79 4.00 -4.21
C MET A 335 5.99 3.59 -2.99
N SER A 336 5.25 4.53 -2.43
CA SER A 336 4.27 4.24 -1.38
C SER A 336 3.15 5.27 -1.39
N PHE A 337 2.01 4.94 -0.78
CA PHE A 337 1.01 5.93 -0.41
C PHE A 337 1.13 6.24 1.08
N SER A 338 0.96 7.50 1.44
CA SER A 338 0.91 7.90 2.86
C SER A 338 -0.21 7.20 3.64
N LYS A 339 -1.22 6.71 2.91
CA LYS A 339 -2.37 5.94 3.42
C LYS A 339 -2.77 4.95 2.34
N PRO A 340 -2.24 3.72 2.37
CA PRO A 340 -2.54 2.70 1.35
C PRO A 340 -3.95 2.11 1.51
N ASP A 341 -4.52 2.10 2.72
CA ASP A 341 -5.90 1.73 3.02
C ASP A 341 -6.65 2.93 3.61
N VAL A 342 -7.70 3.38 2.96
CA VAL A 342 -8.49 4.54 3.37
C VAL A 342 -9.98 4.24 3.36
N LYS A 343 -10.69 4.81 4.35
CA LYS A 343 -12.16 4.79 4.41
C LYS A 343 -12.71 6.14 4.00
N ALA A 344 -13.72 6.13 3.14
CA ALA A 344 -14.43 7.34 2.77
C ALA A 344 -15.33 7.84 3.91
N TYR A 345 -15.57 9.14 3.93
CA TYR A 345 -16.52 9.81 4.81
C TYR A 345 -17.45 10.72 4.01
N VAL A 346 -18.60 11.08 4.61
CA VAL A 346 -19.58 11.98 3.97
C VAL A 346 -19.06 13.42 4.01
N ASP A 347 -19.06 14.08 2.85
CA ASP A 347 -18.75 15.49 2.70
C ASP A 347 -19.84 16.15 1.84
N GLY A 348 -20.85 16.75 2.50
CA GLY A 348 -22.04 17.28 1.83
C GLY A 348 -22.82 16.20 1.08
N ASN A 349 -22.95 16.34 -0.23
CA ASN A 349 -23.68 15.40 -1.11
C ASN A 349 -22.79 14.32 -1.74
N VAL A 350 -21.52 14.25 -1.36
CA VAL A 350 -20.56 13.26 -1.85
C VAL A 350 -19.93 12.52 -0.67
N GLN A 351 -19.32 11.41 -0.98
CA GLN A 351 -18.36 10.76 -0.09
C GLN A 351 -16.95 10.97 -0.64
N ARG A 352 -15.97 11.09 0.23
CA ARG A 352 -14.58 11.27 -0.18
C ARG A 352 -13.61 10.61 0.79
N THR A 353 -12.40 10.31 0.31
CA THR A 353 -11.29 9.92 1.15
C THR A 353 -10.65 11.14 1.83
N GLU A 354 -9.85 10.90 2.85
CA GLU A 354 -8.85 11.87 3.29
C GLU A 354 -7.83 12.13 2.17
N ASN A 355 -6.94 13.10 2.40
CA ASN A 355 -5.84 13.35 1.48
C ASN A 355 -4.83 12.21 1.57
N ILE A 356 -4.39 11.74 0.40
CA ILE A 356 -3.41 10.69 0.19
C ILE A 356 -2.24 11.32 -0.57
N GLN A 357 -1.02 11.06 -0.15
CA GLN A 357 0.17 11.48 -0.88
C GLN A 357 0.82 10.28 -1.54
N PHE A 358 1.14 10.40 -2.81
CA PHE A 358 1.98 9.44 -3.53
C PHE A 358 3.45 9.78 -3.25
N ASN A 359 4.08 9.00 -2.37
CA ASN A 359 5.48 9.15 -1.98
C ASN A 359 6.34 8.38 -2.99
N ALA A 360 6.98 9.11 -3.86
CA ALA A 360 7.86 8.57 -4.89
C ALA A 360 8.76 9.68 -5.43
N SER A 361 9.82 9.31 -6.15
CA SER A 361 10.62 10.25 -6.92
C SER A 361 9.73 11.11 -7.84
N SER A 362 10.08 12.38 -8.03
CA SER A 362 9.32 13.29 -8.91
C SER A 362 9.26 12.82 -10.37
N GLN A 363 10.16 11.93 -10.78
CA GLN A 363 10.17 11.30 -12.10
C GLN A 363 9.26 10.07 -12.19
N GLN A 364 8.90 9.46 -11.05
CA GLN A 364 8.02 8.30 -10.99
C GLN A 364 6.59 8.69 -11.31
N LYS A 365 5.92 7.88 -12.10
CA LYS A 365 4.52 8.05 -12.46
C LYS A 365 3.78 6.73 -12.30
N ILE A 366 2.52 6.84 -11.94
CA ILE A 366 1.58 5.71 -11.93
C ILE A 366 0.29 6.15 -12.62
N THR A 367 -0.40 5.20 -13.24
CA THR A 367 -1.72 5.41 -13.83
C THR A 367 -2.75 4.61 -13.04
N MET A 368 -3.85 5.28 -12.70
CA MET A 368 -4.95 4.71 -11.92
C MET A 368 -6.23 4.79 -12.74
N ASP A 369 -6.88 3.67 -13.03
CA ASP A 369 -8.21 3.65 -13.60
C ASP A 369 -9.26 3.72 -12.49
N LEU A 370 -9.98 4.81 -12.49
CA LEU A 370 -10.97 5.07 -11.46
C LEU A 370 -12.26 4.28 -11.75
N PRO A 371 -12.91 3.70 -10.72
CA PRO A 371 -14.24 3.11 -10.87
C PRO A 371 -15.25 4.15 -11.39
N LYS A 372 -16.28 3.68 -12.08
CA LYS A 372 -17.38 4.52 -12.56
C LYS A 372 -17.93 5.40 -11.44
N GLY A 373 -18.02 6.70 -11.67
CA GLY A 373 -18.51 7.67 -10.67
C GLY A 373 -17.44 8.24 -9.75
N VAL A 374 -16.27 7.61 -9.65
CA VAL A 374 -15.15 8.10 -8.82
C VAL A 374 -14.37 9.18 -9.58
N LYS A 375 -13.95 10.22 -8.87
CA LYS A 375 -13.10 11.31 -9.35
C LYS A 375 -11.86 11.45 -8.48
N LEU A 376 -10.74 11.78 -9.09
CA LEU A 376 -9.52 12.17 -8.40
C LEU A 376 -9.44 13.71 -8.36
N HIS A 377 -9.16 14.23 -7.18
CA HIS A 377 -8.93 15.64 -6.92
C HIS A 377 -7.46 15.86 -6.54
N ASN A 378 -6.69 16.48 -7.42
CA ASN A 378 -5.31 16.86 -7.12
C ASN A 378 -5.31 18.10 -6.23
N VAL A 379 -4.83 17.95 -4.98
CA VAL A 379 -4.88 19.02 -3.96
C VAL A 379 -3.93 20.18 -4.33
N SER A 380 -2.76 19.87 -4.91
CA SER A 380 -1.74 20.89 -5.20
C SER A 380 -2.11 21.78 -6.39
N THR A 381 -2.77 21.20 -7.40
CA THR A 381 -3.13 21.93 -8.64
C THR A 381 -4.58 22.38 -8.66
N GLY A 382 -5.44 21.84 -7.81
CA GLY A 382 -6.89 22.03 -7.83
C GLY A 382 -7.61 21.32 -8.99
N ASN A 383 -6.90 20.55 -9.79
CA ASN A 383 -7.48 19.81 -10.92
C ASN A 383 -8.34 18.65 -10.44
N VAL A 384 -9.45 18.42 -11.14
CA VAL A 384 -10.40 17.32 -10.87
C VAL A 384 -10.57 16.49 -12.14
N SER A 385 -10.39 15.19 -12.04
CA SER A 385 -10.59 14.27 -13.17
C SER A 385 -12.05 14.14 -13.59
N ALA A 386 -12.29 13.65 -14.79
CA ALA A 386 -13.60 13.10 -15.13
C ALA A 386 -13.92 11.89 -14.22
N ALA A 387 -15.21 11.61 -14.06
CA ALA A 387 -15.63 10.44 -13.29
C ALA A 387 -15.35 9.15 -14.07
N GLY A 388 -14.71 8.19 -13.42
CA GLY A 388 -14.34 6.91 -14.05
C GLY A 388 -13.24 7.04 -15.11
N ALA A 389 -12.39 8.05 -14.99
CA ALA A 389 -11.28 8.27 -15.92
C ALA A 389 -10.03 7.50 -15.51
N SER A 390 -9.20 7.16 -16.49
CA SER A 390 -7.80 6.80 -16.26
C SER A 390 -7.00 8.06 -15.93
N VAL A 391 -6.28 8.08 -14.82
CA VAL A 391 -5.57 9.27 -14.31
C VAL A 391 -4.13 8.94 -14.01
N THR A 392 -3.20 9.66 -14.63
CA THR A 392 -1.77 9.55 -14.31
C THR A 392 -1.38 10.60 -13.27
N ILE A 393 -0.69 10.18 -12.21
CA ILE A 393 -0.10 11.05 -11.19
C ILE A 393 1.41 10.84 -11.09
N GLY A 394 2.14 11.90 -10.75
CA GLY A 394 3.59 11.87 -10.52
C GLY A 394 3.92 11.81 -9.04
N GLY A 395 5.15 11.40 -8.70
CA GLY A 395 5.66 11.39 -7.33
C GLY A 395 5.49 12.74 -6.64
N GLY A 396 5.19 12.70 -5.34
CA GLY A 396 4.89 13.89 -4.54
C GLY A 396 3.46 14.41 -4.65
N THR A 397 2.62 13.86 -5.57
CA THR A 397 1.22 14.32 -5.74
C THR A 397 0.40 13.99 -4.49
N THR A 398 -0.28 15.03 -3.95
CA THR A 398 -1.31 14.87 -2.92
C THR A 398 -2.69 14.95 -3.57
N PHE A 399 -3.53 13.96 -3.32
CA PHE A 399 -4.87 13.85 -3.90
C PHE A 399 -5.88 13.27 -2.90
N TYR A 400 -7.15 13.36 -3.24
CA TYR A 400 -8.21 12.55 -2.65
C TYR A 400 -9.17 12.04 -3.71
N LEU A 401 -9.88 10.96 -3.41
CA LEU A 401 -10.91 10.41 -4.27
C LEU A 401 -12.29 10.78 -3.74
N SER A 402 -13.25 11.04 -4.65
CA SER A 402 -14.63 11.30 -4.29
C SER A 402 -15.60 10.54 -5.17
N ALA A 403 -16.76 10.17 -4.61
CA ALA A 403 -17.88 9.57 -5.34
C ALA A 403 -19.23 10.13 -4.83
N PRO A 404 -20.28 10.22 -5.67
CA PRO A 404 -21.62 10.59 -5.22
C PRO A 404 -22.18 9.58 -4.23
N LEU A 405 -22.83 10.03 -3.16
CA LEU A 405 -23.55 9.13 -2.21
C LEU A 405 -24.60 8.26 -2.90
N THR A 406 -25.26 8.78 -3.93
CA THR A 406 -26.34 8.09 -4.66
C THR A 406 -25.84 7.02 -5.62
N GLN A 407 -24.54 6.97 -5.93
CA GLN A 407 -23.95 6.01 -6.90
C GLN A 407 -23.25 4.82 -6.23
N THR A 408 -23.50 4.57 -4.96
CA THR A 408 -22.92 3.43 -4.22
C THR A 408 -23.31 2.06 -4.80
N LYS A 409 -24.32 1.99 -5.66
CA LYS A 409 -24.66 0.75 -6.39
C LYS A 409 -23.68 0.41 -7.51
N ASP A 410 -23.04 1.43 -8.09
CA ASP A 410 -22.12 1.31 -9.22
C ASP A 410 -20.66 1.41 -8.80
N VAL A 411 -20.40 1.81 -7.56
CA VAL A 411 -19.08 1.81 -6.93
C VAL A 411 -19.06 0.64 -5.97
N ASN A 412 -18.17 -0.31 -6.17
CA ASN A 412 -17.98 -1.41 -5.22
C ASN A 412 -17.73 -0.83 -3.83
N ALA A 413 -18.20 -1.50 -2.78
CA ALA A 413 -17.99 -1.06 -1.41
C ALA A 413 -16.49 -0.92 -1.07
N THR A 414 -15.66 -1.61 -1.81
CA THR A 414 -14.20 -1.48 -1.76
C THR A 414 -13.66 -1.39 -3.19
N PHE A 415 -12.74 -0.46 -3.41
CA PHE A 415 -11.93 -0.34 -4.62
C PHE A 415 -10.49 -0.65 -4.24
N SER A 416 -9.88 -1.59 -4.94
CA SER A 416 -8.46 -1.90 -4.80
C SER A 416 -7.79 -1.78 -6.16
N ALA A 417 -6.63 -1.15 -6.21
CA ALA A 417 -5.87 -0.98 -7.44
C ALA A 417 -4.40 -1.22 -7.18
N LYS A 418 -3.78 -2.02 -8.04
CA LYS A 418 -2.33 -2.22 -8.14
C LYS A 418 -1.84 -1.42 -9.35
N MET A 419 -0.88 -0.53 -9.12
CA MET A 419 -0.42 0.39 -10.16
C MET A 419 1.07 0.24 -10.37
N LYS A 420 1.46 0.03 -11.63
CA LYS A 420 2.86 -0.11 -12.05
C LYS A 420 3.55 1.24 -12.06
N GLY A 421 4.78 1.30 -11.54
CA GLY A 421 5.67 2.45 -11.65
C GLY A 421 6.28 2.57 -13.06
N SER A 422 6.54 3.81 -13.49
CA SER A 422 7.14 4.09 -14.80
C SER A 422 8.67 3.98 -14.82
N ILE A 423 9.34 4.00 -13.66
CA ILE A 423 10.80 3.90 -13.55
C ILE A 423 11.17 2.42 -13.50
N THR A 424 12.06 2.03 -14.43
CA THR A 424 12.53 0.64 -14.57
C THR A 424 14.00 0.46 -14.20
N LYS A 425 14.67 1.54 -13.79
CA LYS A 425 16.07 1.54 -13.37
C LYS A 425 16.25 2.39 -12.13
N ASP A 426 16.68 1.78 -11.05
CA ASP A 426 16.97 2.45 -9.80
C ASP A 426 18.36 3.03 -9.78
N TYR A 427 18.53 4.22 -9.22
CA TYR A 427 19.82 4.87 -9.07
C TYR A 427 20.05 5.27 -7.63
N SER A 428 21.13 4.78 -7.07
CA SER A 428 21.62 5.17 -5.76
C SER A 428 22.93 5.96 -5.87
N ALA A 429 23.05 7.00 -5.06
CA ALA A 429 24.29 7.75 -4.95
C ALA A 429 25.07 7.29 -3.71
N TYR A 430 26.34 7.03 -3.91
CA TYR A 430 27.23 6.50 -2.88
C TYR A 430 28.40 7.43 -2.64
N LYS A 431 28.87 7.42 -1.40
CA LYS A 431 30.11 8.06 -1.01
C LYS A 431 30.96 7.05 -0.23
N LEU A 432 32.15 6.78 -0.73
CA LEU A 432 33.16 6.05 0.00
C LEU A 432 33.91 7.07 0.87
N THR A 433 33.61 7.07 2.15
CA THR A 433 34.21 7.99 3.12
C THR A 433 35.43 7.32 3.71
N THR A 434 36.55 8.00 3.64
CA THR A 434 37.81 7.57 4.21
C THR A 434 38.09 8.30 5.54
N ASN A 435 39.31 8.28 6.03
CA ASN A 435 39.64 9.08 7.19
C ASN A 435 39.76 10.58 6.81
N ALA A 436 39.74 11.48 7.78
CA ALA A 436 39.74 12.92 7.57
C ALA A 436 40.97 13.46 6.81
N SER A 437 42.06 12.68 6.65
CA SER A 437 43.32 13.09 6.03
C SER A 437 43.42 12.76 4.54
N VAL A 438 42.54 11.93 3.98
CA VAL A 438 42.52 11.50 2.58
C VAL A 438 41.22 11.85 1.91
N GLN A 439 41.15 11.67 0.57
CA GLN A 439 39.96 12.00 -0.23
C GLN A 439 38.85 10.98 -0.04
N ASP A 440 37.61 11.47 -0.10
CA ASP A 440 36.42 10.62 -0.31
C ASP A 440 36.16 10.44 -1.80
N LEU A 441 35.50 9.33 -2.15
CA LEU A 441 35.01 9.06 -3.51
C LEU A 441 33.50 9.19 -3.55
N ALA A 442 32.95 9.79 -4.62
CA ALA A 442 31.51 9.86 -4.86
C ALA A 442 31.18 9.30 -6.24
N PHE A 443 30.10 8.55 -6.33
CA PHE A 443 29.59 8.00 -7.58
C PHE A 443 28.09 7.76 -7.53
N VAL A 444 27.50 7.53 -8.68
CA VAL A 444 26.11 7.04 -8.79
C VAL A 444 26.16 5.66 -9.45
N PHE A 445 25.34 4.75 -8.94
CA PHE A 445 25.22 3.41 -9.49
C PHE A 445 23.76 3.15 -9.84
N GLY A 446 23.50 2.63 -11.05
CA GLY A 446 22.16 2.37 -11.53
C GLY A 446 21.96 0.88 -11.82
N GLU A 447 21.08 0.25 -11.08
CA GLU A 447 20.69 -1.14 -11.28
C GLU A 447 19.38 -1.21 -12.05
N GLY A 448 19.28 -2.16 -12.98
CA GLY A 448 18.02 -2.50 -13.61
C GLY A 448 17.15 -3.21 -12.58
N VAL A 449 15.88 -2.84 -12.51
CA VAL A 449 14.92 -3.49 -11.62
C VAL A 449 14.59 -4.85 -12.23
N ALA A 450 14.92 -5.93 -11.53
CA ALA A 450 14.68 -7.30 -12.01
C ALA A 450 13.18 -7.57 -12.16
N ASP A 451 12.38 -7.05 -11.21
CA ASP A 451 10.93 -7.16 -11.18
C ASP A 451 10.24 -5.81 -11.31
N GLU A 452 9.06 -5.80 -11.93
CA GLU A 452 8.26 -4.59 -12.02
C GLU A 452 7.83 -4.12 -10.64
N LYS A 453 8.03 -2.84 -10.34
CA LYS A 453 7.62 -2.25 -9.06
C LYS A 453 6.18 -1.74 -9.15
N TYR A 454 5.41 -2.07 -8.14
CA TYR A 454 4.00 -1.69 -8.02
C TYR A 454 3.74 -0.98 -6.70
N VAL A 455 2.68 -0.17 -6.67
CA VAL A 455 2.10 0.40 -5.46
C VAL A 455 0.61 0.10 -5.44
N SER A 456 0.05 -0.14 -4.27
CA SER A 456 -1.36 -0.51 -4.11
C SER A 456 -2.13 0.51 -3.28
N LEU A 457 -3.39 0.72 -3.64
CA LEU A 457 -4.32 1.59 -2.91
C LEU A 457 -5.66 0.89 -2.74
N LYS A 458 -6.15 0.84 -1.50
CA LYS A 458 -7.48 0.34 -1.15
C LYS A 458 -8.35 1.46 -0.63
N VAL A 459 -9.55 1.57 -1.14
CA VAL A 459 -10.54 2.58 -0.74
C VAL A 459 -11.85 1.89 -0.36
N SER A 460 -12.24 2.00 0.90
CA SER A 460 -13.54 1.52 1.36
C SER A 460 -14.56 2.65 1.30
N TRP A 461 -15.54 2.50 0.41
CA TRP A 461 -16.64 3.45 0.26
C TRP A 461 -17.72 3.23 1.30
N ILE A 462 -18.52 4.27 1.55
CA ILE A 462 -19.67 4.22 2.45
C ILE A 462 -20.75 3.34 1.83
N GLU A 463 -21.17 2.31 2.55
CA GLU A 463 -22.27 1.45 2.17
C GLU A 463 -23.62 2.10 2.49
N GLN A 464 -24.60 1.87 1.62
CA GLN A 464 -26.01 2.22 1.86
C GLN A 464 -26.87 0.95 1.85
N ALA A 465 -27.94 0.96 2.61
CA ALA A 465 -28.98 -0.07 2.59
C ALA A 465 -30.36 0.57 2.54
N THR A 466 -31.28 -0.07 1.81
CA THR A 466 -32.67 0.39 1.76
C THR A 466 -33.54 -0.50 2.64
N ILE A 467 -34.41 0.13 3.42
CA ILE A 467 -35.41 -0.53 4.23
C ILE A 467 -36.76 -0.28 3.54
N GLU A 468 -37.51 -1.32 3.30
CA GLU A 468 -38.91 -1.24 2.83
C GLU A 468 -39.83 -1.86 3.88
N ILE A 469 -40.90 -1.19 4.25
CA ILE A 469 -41.97 -1.78 5.05
C ILE A 469 -43.23 -1.99 4.20
N VAL A 470 -43.94 -3.05 4.54
CA VAL A 470 -45.31 -3.29 4.08
C VAL A 470 -46.21 -3.34 5.28
N LYS A 471 -47.12 -2.39 5.38
CA LYS A 471 -48.04 -2.24 6.50
C LYS A 471 -49.36 -2.93 6.22
N LYS A 472 -49.77 -3.85 7.09
CA LYS A 472 -50.99 -4.66 6.93
C LYS A 472 -51.85 -4.61 8.17
N ASP A 473 -53.13 -4.96 7.95
CA ASP A 473 -54.06 -5.32 8.99
C ASP A 473 -53.73 -6.71 9.56
N ASP A 474 -53.91 -6.94 10.87
CA ASP A 474 -53.55 -8.21 11.52
C ASP A 474 -54.58 -9.33 11.29
N THR A 475 -55.78 -9.01 10.85
CA THR A 475 -56.88 -9.96 10.65
C THR A 475 -57.34 -10.08 9.21
N ALA A 476 -57.20 -9.02 8.43
CA ALA A 476 -57.58 -8.97 7.02
C ALA A 476 -56.38 -8.71 6.12
N ASP A 477 -56.35 -9.29 4.94
CA ASP A 477 -55.28 -9.05 3.96
C ASP A 477 -55.45 -7.68 3.26
N VAL A 478 -55.37 -6.62 4.07
CA VAL A 478 -55.52 -5.23 3.64
C VAL A 478 -54.25 -4.45 3.95
N ASN A 479 -53.77 -3.72 2.97
CA ASN A 479 -52.64 -2.81 3.14
C ASN A 479 -53.07 -1.49 3.76
N LEU A 480 -52.28 -0.94 4.67
CA LEU A 480 -52.61 0.23 5.47
C LEU A 480 -51.77 1.45 5.13
N ALA A 481 -52.42 2.53 4.71
CA ALA A 481 -51.77 3.81 4.42
C ALA A 481 -51.67 4.69 5.68
N GLY A 482 -50.68 5.58 5.71
CA GLY A 482 -50.56 6.63 6.76
C GLY A 482 -49.73 6.24 7.98
N ALA A 483 -49.23 5.01 8.08
CA ALA A 483 -48.28 4.63 9.14
C ALA A 483 -46.92 5.32 8.98
N VAL A 484 -46.34 5.80 10.08
CA VAL A 484 -45.02 6.41 10.11
C VAL A 484 -44.12 5.64 11.05
N PHE A 485 -42.90 5.32 10.60
CA PHE A 485 -41.91 4.57 11.36
C PHE A 485 -40.65 5.38 11.60
N GLY A 486 -40.08 5.24 12.79
CA GLY A 486 -38.69 5.63 13.08
C GLY A 486 -37.75 4.46 12.85
N VAL A 487 -36.55 4.75 12.29
CA VAL A 487 -35.45 3.84 12.19
C VAL A 487 -34.46 4.19 13.29
N TYR A 488 -34.12 3.23 14.14
CA TYR A 488 -33.27 3.44 15.31
C TYR A 488 -32.01 2.54 15.24
N SER A 489 -30.90 3.05 15.82
CA SER A 489 -29.66 2.28 15.91
C SER A 489 -29.62 1.31 17.08
N ASP A 490 -30.52 1.42 18.04
CA ASP A 490 -30.56 0.62 19.26
C ASP A 490 -31.93 -0.06 19.45
N GLU A 491 -31.95 -1.21 20.08
CA GLU A 491 -33.15 -2.04 20.33
C GLU A 491 -34.19 -1.30 21.21
N ALA A 492 -33.71 -0.49 22.14
CA ALA A 492 -34.60 0.33 22.98
C ALA A 492 -35.28 1.48 22.23
N CYS A 493 -34.93 1.69 20.96
CA CYS A 493 -35.44 2.75 20.08
C CYS A 493 -35.28 4.15 20.70
N THR A 494 -34.11 4.44 21.26
CA THR A 494 -33.79 5.74 21.87
C THR A 494 -32.95 6.61 20.94
N LYS A 495 -32.19 6.01 19.99
CA LYS A 495 -31.30 6.70 19.07
C LYS A 495 -31.88 6.66 17.66
N LEU A 496 -32.63 7.69 17.31
CA LEU A 496 -33.25 7.82 15.99
C LEU A 496 -32.16 8.09 14.93
N ILE A 497 -32.12 7.26 13.88
CA ILE A 497 -31.32 7.50 12.68
C ILE A 497 -32.09 8.41 11.72
N THR A 498 -33.34 8.03 11.41
CA THR A 498 -34.21 8.79 10.51
C THR A 498 -35.68 8.37 10.70
N GLN A 499 -36.59 9.17 10.13
CA GLN A 499 -38.00 8.85 10.05
C GLN A 499 -38.35 8.46 8.62
N MET A 500 -39.13 7.38 8.44
CA MET A 500 -39.61 6.96 7.13
C MET A 500 -40.80 7.83 6.70
N PRO A 501 -41.01 8.03 5.39
CA PRO A 501 -42.25 8.59 4.88
C PRO A 501 -43.46 7.79 5.36
N ALA A 502 -44.63 8.43 5.40
CA ALA A 502 -45.87 7.71 5.70
C ALA A 502 -46.12 6.63 4.62
N THR A 503 -46.67 5.47 5.04
CA THR A 503 -47.03 4.40 4.10
C THR A 503 -48.07 4.88 3.08
N ASP A 504 -47.87 4.51 1.83
CA ASP A 504 -48.73 4.83 0.69
C ASP A 504 -50.04 4.00 0.69
N LYS A 505 -50.87 4.19 -0.33
CA LYS A 505 -52.11 3.41 -0.54
C LYS A 505 -51.92 1.89 -0.65
N ASN A 506 -50.72 1.45 -0.95
CA ASN A 506 -50.37 0.04 -1.00
C ASN A 506 -49.71 -0.45 0.29
N GLY A 507 -49.73 0.36 1.37
CA GLY A 507 -49.13 0.07 2.64
C GLY A 507 -47.60 0.14 2.65
N LYS A 508 -46.95 0.70 1.59
CA LYS A 508 -45.53 0.69 1.43
C LYS A 508 -44.88 2.00 1.83
N SER A 509 -43.73 1.89 2.49
CA SER A 509 -42.80 3.00 2.71
C SER A 509 -41.38 2.49 2.60
N SER A 510 -40.46 3.32 2.13
CA SER A 510 -39.06 2.98 2.04
C SER A 510 -38.15 4.15 2.39
N VAL A 511 -36.95 3.84 2.90
CA VAL A 511 -35.89 4.81 3.16
C VAL A 511 -34.54 4.16 2.89
N THR A 512 -33.62 4.92 2.30
CA THR A 512 -32.22 4.51 2.15
C THR A 512 -31.39 5.22 3.22
N ILE A 513 -30.57 4.47 3.94
CA ILE A 513 -29.70 4.97 5.01
C ILE A 513 -28.26 4.53 4.77
N ILE A 514 -27.31 5.26 5.39
CA ILE A 514 -25.91 4.82 5.46
C ILE A 514 -25.87 3.61 6.40
N LYS A 515 -25.26 2.51 5.92
CA LYS A 515 -25.07 1.27 6.70
C LYS A 515 -23.85 1.43 7.60
N THR A 516 -24.08 1.82 8.85
CA THR A 516 -23.03 1.90 9.88
C THR A 516 -23.02 0.68 10.81
N GLN A 517 -24.02 -0.19 10.70
CA GLN A 517 -24.19 -1.42 11.49
C GLN A 517 -25.05 -2.41 10.71
N ASP A 518 -25.02 -3.69 11.11
CA ASP A 518 -25.74 -4.75 10.39
C ASP A 518 -27.22 -4.85 10.74
N THR A 519 -27.65 -4.31 11.87
CA THR A 519 -29.04 -4.40 12.33
C THR A 519 -29.52 -3.04 12.82
N VAL A 520 -30.70 -2.65 12.36
CA VAL A 520 -31.44 -1.48 12.86
C VAL A 520 -32.82 -1.92 13.37
N TYR A 521 -33.48 -1.04 14.09
CA TYR A 521 -34.78 -1.30 14.71
C TYR A 521 -35.81 -0.32 14.20
N LEU A 522 -36.97 -0.85 13.77
CA LEU A 522 -38.13 -0.08 13.34
C LEU A 522 -39.12 -0.01 14.48
N LYS A 523 -39.62 1.18 14.77
CA LYS A 523 -40.72 1.37 15.70
C LYS A 523 -41.75 2.31 15.10
N GLU A 524 -43.02 1.92 15.19
CA GLU A 524 -44.10 2.75 14.72
C GLU A 524 -44.24 4.01 15.60
N ILE A 525 -44.27 5.18 14.96
CA ILE A 525 -44.46 6.49 15.61
C ILE A 525 -45.92 6.91 15.48
N THR A 526 -46.50 6.66 14.30
CA THR A 526 -47.90 7.00 14.02
C THR A 526 -48.59 5.82 13.37
N ALA A 527 -49.68 5.36 13.93
CA ALA A 527 -50.51 4.31 13.34
C ALA A 527 -51.40 4.86 12.21
N PRO A 528 -51.83 3.99 11.26
CA PRO A 528 -52.90 4.32 10.35
C PRO A 528 -54.19 4.76 11.08
N GLN A 529 -55.01 5.55 10.42
CA GLN A 529 -56.27 5.97 11.00
C GLN A 529 -57.18 4.77 11.32
N GLY A 530 -57.70 4.68 12.54
CA GLY A 530 -58.52 3.59 13.02
C GLY A 530 -57.75 2.39 13.58
N TYR A 531 -56.44 2.51 13.74
CA TYR A 531 -55.56 1.45 14.25
C TYR A 531 -54.82 1.87 15.54
N VAL A 532 -54.46 0.89 16.32
CA VAL A 532 -53.63 1.09 17.52
C VAL A 532 -52.15 1.06 17.15
N VAL A 533 -51.37 2.00 17.70
CA VAL A 533 -49.89 2.01 17.47
C VAL A 533 -49.26 0.69 17.94
N ASN A 534 -48.51 0.07 17.04
CA ASN A 534 -47.72 -1.10 17.40
C ASN A 534 -46.40 -0.64 18.07
N ALA A 535 -46.33 -0.76 19.38
CA ALA A 535 -45.18 -0.33 20.17
C ALA A 535 -43.99 -1.29 20.10
N THR A 536 -44.13 -2.45 19.45
CA THR A 536 -43.07 -3.47 19.35
C THR A 536 -41.99 -3.01 18.36
N ALA A 537 -40.74 -3.03 18.83
CA ALA A 537 -39.59 -2.80 17.94
C ALA A 537 -39.36 -4.02 17.06
N THR A 538 -39.20 -3.79 15.77
CA THR A 538 -38.89 -4.84 14.78
C THR A 538 -37.45 -4.68 14.31
N ASN A 539 -36.62 -5.70 14.50
CA ASN A 539 -35.24 -5.69 13.99
C ASN A 539 -35.20 -5.90 12.47
N VAL A 540 -34.27 -5.22 11.80
CA VAL A 540 -34.06 -5.33 10.35
C VAL A 540 -32.56 -5.51 10.11
N LYS A 541 -32.20 -6.65 9.49
CA LYS A 541 -30.84 -6.89 9.04
C LYS A 541 -30.58 -6.12 7.75
N LEU A 542 -29.60 -5.23 7.77
CA LEU A 542 -29.17 -4.45 6.62
C LEU A 542 -28.17 -5.23 5.78
N VAL A 543 -28.37 -5.22 4.47
CA VAL A 543 -27.39 -5.76 3.51
C VAL A 543 -27.00 -4.63 2.57
N ALA A 544 -25.69 -4.42 2.41
CA ALA A 544 -25.15 -3.37 1.57
C ALA A 544 -25.74 -3.41 0.16
N SER A 545 -26.12 -2.26 -0.37
CA SER A 545 -26.72 -2.05 -1.70
C SER A 545 -28.00 -2.86 -1.99
N LYS A 546 -28.65 -3.42 -0.95
CA LYS A 546 -29.88 -4.20 -1.07
C LYS A 546 -31.02 -3.59 -0.27
N THR A 547 -32.24 -3.99 -0.66
CA THR A 547 -33.47 -3.66 0.08
C THR A 547 -33.81 -4.79 1.06
N SER A 548 -33.95 -4.44 2.33
CA SER A 548 -34.48 -5.34 3.37
C SER A 548 -35.95 -5.02 3.57
N ALA A 549 -36.85 -5.93 3.23
CA ALA A 549 -38.29 -5.77 3.34
C ALA A 549 -38.81 -6.40 4.61
N VAL A 550 -39.74 -5.69 5.31
CA VAL A 550 -40.38 -6.14 6.54
C VAL A 550 -41.88 -5.86 6.47
N THR A 551 -42.68 -6.86 6.90
CA THR A 551 -44.12 -6.69 7.08
C THR A 551 -44.42 -6.36 8.55
N VAL A 552 -45.20 -5.32 8.79
CA VAL A 552 -45.66 -4.91 10.14
C VAL A 552 -47.16 -4.82 10.14
N GLU A 553 -47.77 -5.46 11.12
CA GLU A 553 -49.24 -5.51 11.28
C GLU A 553 -49.74 -4.61 12.38
N ASN A 554 -50.95 -4.04 12.24
CA ASN A 554 -51.63 -3.33 13.30
C ASN A 554 -53.02 -3.90 13.56
N LYS A 555 -53.44 -3.76 14.83
CA LYS A 555 -54.80 -4.10 15.28
C LYS A 555 -55.72 -2.93 15.12
N GLU A 556 -56.95 -3.21 14.67
CA GLU A 556 -58.00 -2.19 14.65
C GLU A 556 -58.26 -1.63 16.04
N GLN A 557 -58.53 -0.34 16.08
CA GLN A 557 -59.01 0.30 17.30
C GLN A 557 -60.47 -0.02 17.45
N LEU A 558 -60.82 -0.90 18.37
CA LEU A 558 -62.19 -1.24 18.67
C LEU A 558 -62.77 -0.22 19.68
N ALA A 559 -64.01 0.15 19.42
CA ALA A 559 -64.82 0.94 20.36
C ALA A 559 -66.10 0.21 20.66
N GLU A 560 -66.51 0.16 21.90
CA GLU A 560 -67.80 -0.36 22.31
C GLU A 560 -68.77 0.79 22.40
N LEU A 561 -69.89 0.66 21.67
CA LEU A 561 -71.01 1.61 21.74
C LEU A 561 -72.17 0.95 22.42
N THR A 562 -72.54 1.43 23.60
CA THR A 562 -73.73 1.02 24.31
C THR A 562 -74.81 2.04 24.02
N ILE A 563 -75.92 1.61 23.40
CA ILE A 563 -77.08 2.46 23.11
C ILE A 563 -78.15 2.11 24.10
N TYR A 564 -78.55 3.06 24.91
CA TYR A 564 -79.71 2.96 25.77
C TYR A 564 -80.91 3.60 25.07
N LYS A 565 -81.98 2.81 24.88
CA LYS A 565 -83.25 3.34 24.35
C LYS A 565 -84.19 3.55 25.47
N GLU A 566 -84.51 4.77 25.75
CA GLU A 566 -85.63 5.15 26.68
C GLU A 566 -86.87 5.49 25.83
N GLY A 567 -87.99 4.98 26.19
CA GLY A 567 -89.24 5.29 25.51
C GLY A 567 -90.43 5.17 26.46
N GLN A 568 -91.48 5.98 26.21
CA GLN A 568 -92.76 5.80 26.89
C GLN A 568 -93.43 4.50 26.41
N VAL A 569 -93.83 3.69 27.37
CA VAL A 569 -94.68 2.54 27.10
C VAL A 569 -96.02 3.02 26.72
N LEU A 570 -96.42 2.85 25.46
CA LEU A 570 -97.80 3.08 25.09
C LEU A 570 -98.64 1.91 25.59
N THR A 571 -99.68 2.26 26.44
CA THR A 571 -100.62 1.27 26.95
C THR A 571 -101.36 0.59 25.79
N GLY A 572 -101.13 -0.72 25.66
CA GLY A 572 -101.73 -1.55 24.63
C GLY A 572 -100.77 -2.22 23.59
N ALA A 573 -99.45 -1.98 23.76
CA ALA A 573 -98.42 -2.72 22.91
C ALA A 573 -97.76 -3.79 23.75
N GLU A 574 -97.66 -5.00 23.24
CA GLU A 574 -96.82 -6.03 23.86
C GLU A 574 -95.36 -5.62 23.72
N VAL A 575 -94.73 -5.39 24.88
CA VAL A 575 -93.29 -5.11 24.98
C VAL A 575 -92.58 -6.43 25.32
N SER A 576 -91.64 -6.86 24.52
CA SER A 576 -90.81 -7.99 24.90
C SER A 576 -89.98 -7.62 26.12
N GLU A 577 -89.97 -8.46 27.15
CA GLU A 577 -89.25 -8.25 28.41
C GLU A 577 -87.75 -8.18 28.30
N ASN A 578 -87.18 -8.41 27.09
CA ASN A 578 -85.73 -8.35 26.84
C ASN A 578 -85.39 -7.05 26.12
N GLY A 579 -84.63 -6.21 26.74
CA GLY A 579 -84.03 -5.01 26.16
C GLY A 579 -83.27 -5.38 24.86
N THR A 580 -83.54 -4.61 23.81
CA THR A 580 -82.88 -4.85 22.52
C THR A 580 -81.41 -4.34 22.60
N VAL A 581 -80.49 -5.24 22.58
CA VAL A 581 -79.09 -4.87 22.49
C VAL A 581 -78.74 -4.81 21.01
N PHE A 582 -78.32 -3.63 20.55
CA PHE A 582 -77.81 -3.47 19.19
C PHE A 582 -76.29 -3.64 19.20
N GLN A 583 -75.74 -4.70 18.60
CA GLN A 583 -74.33 -4.80 18.32
C GLN A 583 -74.04 -4.07 17.02
N TYR A 584 -73.19 -3.09 17.04
CA TYR A 584 -72.69 -2.40 15.88
C TYR A 584 -71.45 -3.17 15.39
N GLU A 585 -71.57 -3.93 14.28
CA GLU A 585 -70.41 -4.44 13.55
C GLU A 585 -69.90 -3.35 12.60
N ASN A 586 -68.67 -2.95 12.79
CA ASN A 586 -67.99 -2.02 11.91
C ASN A 586 -67.83 -2.69 10.52
N ARG A 587 -68.82 -2.58 9.67
CA ARG A 587 -68.70 -3.06 8.28
C ARG A 587 -67.79 -2.12 7.54
N ARG A 588 -66.56 -2.58 7.26
CA ARG A 588 -65.66 -1.95 6.29
C ARG A 588 -66.45 -1.66 5.01
N GLN A 589 -66.64 -0.39 4.69
CA GLN A 589 -67.08 -0.01 3.34
C GLN A 589 -65.99 -0.49 2.38
N LYS A 590 -66.24 -1.54 1.62
CA LYS A 590 -65.49 -1.84 0.39
C LYS A 590 -65.84 -0.72 -0.58
N ASN A 591 -64.97 0.29 -0.69
CA ASN A 591 -65.01 1.19 -1.81
C ASN A 591 -64.62 0.37 -3.06
N ALA A 592 -65.53 0.30 -4.00
CA ALA A 592 -65.35 -0.30 -5.31
C ALA A 592 -64.29 0.47 -6.14
#